data_fb6f19e1eff8ae9e09a30e43341d5e7a
#
_entry.id   fb6f19e1eff8ae9e09a30e43341d5e7a
#
_cell.length_a   1.000
_cell.length_b   1.000
_cell.length_c   1.000
_cell.angle_alpha   90.00
_cell.angle_beta   90.00
_cell.angle_gamma   90.00
#
_symmetry.space_group_name_H-M   'P 1'
#
loop_
_entity.id
_entity.type
_entity.pdbx_description
1 polymer ?
#
loop_
_entity_poly.entity_id
_entity_poly.type
_entity_poly.pdbx_seq_one_letter_code
_entity_poly.pdbx_strand_id
1 'polypeptide(L)'
;LRRFARFCIDNGADIVYGHGPHVVRCVEMYKDRFIAYSLGNFCTPYAISIMGLSGYAPVIVVRTDRRGRFLDGRIHPFIQRKGLGPRRDTTGVVVRQIRMLTDTDVNGGGLRISDDGAVVPVEKE
;
A
#
# COMPACT_ATOMS: atom_id res chain seq x y z
N LEU A 1 11.10 -8.13 -6.92
CA LEU A 1 9.81 -7.44 -6.99
C LEU A 1 9.97 -5.93 -7.24
N ARG A 2 10.81 -5.24 -6.46
CA ARG A 2 11.07 -3.80 -6.61
C ARG A 2 11.56 -3.42 -8.02
N ARG A 3 12.52 -4.17 -8.57
CA ARG A 3 13.02 -3.93 -9.92
C ARG A 3 11.94 -4.07 -10.98
N PHE A 4 11.05 -5.04 -10.83
CA PHE A 4 9.95 -5.24 -11.75
C PHE A 4 8.92 -4.10 -11.68
N ALA A 5 8.54 -3.68 -10.48
CA ALA A 5 7.59 -2.57 -10.31
C ALA A 5 8.14 -1.28 -10.92
N ARG A 6 9.41 -0.97 -10.67
CA ARG A 6 10.06 0.20 -11.25
C ARG A 6 10.19 0.09 -12.76
N PHE A 7 10.47 -1.11 -13.28
CA PHE A 7 10.48 -1.36 -14.72
C PHE A 7 9.13 -1.04 -15.35
N CYS A 8 8.01 -1.41 -14.71
CA CYS A 8 6.68 -1.06 -15.19
C CYS A 8 6.49 0.47 -15.27
N ILE A 9 6.92 1.20 -14.25
CA ILE A 9 6.88 2.67 -14.26
C ILE A 9 7.74 3.22 -15.40
N ASP A 10 8.96 2.74 -15.56
CA ASP A 10 9.87 3.16 -16.61
C ASP A 10 9.32 2.93 -18.02
N ASN A 11 8.39 1.99 -18.17
CA ASN A 11 7.74 1.65 -19.42
C ASN A 11 6.30 2.19 -19.54
N GLY A 12 5.93 3.18 -18.72
CA GLY A 12 4.72 3.98 -18.93
C GLY A 12 3.57 3.68 -17.96
N ALA A 13 3.75 2.81 -16.96
CA ALA A 13 2.73 2.64 -15.94
C ALA A 13 2.66 3.88 -15.03
N ASP A 14 1.47 4.33 -14.73
CA ASP A 14 1.24 5.45 -13.80
C ASP A 14 1.11 4.99 -12.36
N ILE A 15 0.52 3.81 -12.14
CA ILE A 15 0.34 3.20 -10.82
C ILE A 15 0.67 1.72 -10.95
N VAL A 16 1.43 1.19 -9.99
CA VAL A 16 1.68 -0.24 -9.86
C VAL A 16 1.18 -0.71 -8.50
N TYR A 17 0.42 -1.78 -8.47
CA TYR A 17 0.03 -2.42 -7.22
C TYR A 17 0.07 -3.93 -7.34
N GLY A 18 0.23 -4.61 -6.22
CA GLY A 18 0.34 -6.06 -6.19
C GLY A 18 -0.29 -6.67 -4.94
N HIS A 19 -0.37 -8.00 -4.94
CA HIS A 19 -0.93 -8.82 -3.86
C HIS A 19 -0.09 -10.06 -3.56
N GLY A 20 0.98 -10.29 -4.31
CA GLY A 20 1.72 -11.55 -4.34
C GLY A 20 2.07 -12.18 -2.98
N PRO A 21 2.59 -11.42 -2.00
CA PRO A 21 2.93 -11.98 -0.69
C PRO A 21 1.75 -12.35 0.21
N HIS A 22 0.52 -11.99 -0.14
CA HIS A 22 -0.68 -12.19 0.69
C HIS A 22 -0.62 -11.51 2.06
N VAL A 23 0.22 -10.49 2.20
CA VAL A 23 0.36 -9.63 3.38
C VAL A 23 0.75 -8.24 2.92
N VAL A 24 0.36 -7.22 3.67
CA VAL A 24 0.71 -5.83 3.33
C VAL A 24 2.22 -5.63 3.29
N ARG A 25 2.70 -4.89 2.30
CA ARG A 25 4.09 -4.49 2.17
C ARG A 25 4.19 -2.97 2.05
N CYS A 26 5.39 -2.49 1.74
CA CYS A 26 5.68 -1.06 1.61
C CYS A 26 5.00 -0.41 0.41
N VAL A 27 4.97 0.90 0.43
CA VAL A 27 4.60 1.76 -0.69
C VAL A 27 5.80 2.64 -1.07
N GLU A 28 5.82 3.11 -2.30
CA GLU A 28 6.93 3.92 -2.81
C GLU A 28 6.41 4.92 -3.85
N MET A 29 7.00 6.12 -3.86
CA MET A 29 6.89 7.00 -5.00
C MET A 29 8.19 6.93 -5.80
N TYR A 30 8.11 6.48 -7.04
CA TYR A 30 9.22 6.34 -7.96
C TYR A 30 8.96 7.13 -9.23
N LYS A 31 9.83 8.08 -9.56
CA LYS A 31 9.64 9.00 -10.70
C LYS A 31 8.25 9.64 -10.73
N ASP A 32 7.82 10.12 -9.58
CA ASP A 32 6.51 10.74 -9.36
C ASP A 32 5.32 9.80 -9.59
N ARG A 33 5.53 8.48 -9.56
CA ARG A 33 4.48 7.45 -9.73
C ARG A 33 4.35 6.61 -8.46
N PHE A 34 3.13 6.21 -8.16
CA PHE A 34 2.84 5.47 -6.93
C PHE A 34 2.98 3.96 -7.15
N ILE A 35 3.64 3.29 -6.21
CA ILE A 35 3.78 1.83 -6.16
C ILE A 35 3.28 1.33 -4.80
N ALA A 36 2.36 0.36 -4.81
CA ALA A 36 2.00 -0.44 -3.65
C ALA A 36 2.45 -1.88 -3.87
N TYR A 37 3.47 -2.32 -3.14
CA TYR A 37 4.10 -3.63 -3.40
C TYR A 37 3.22 -4.81 -3.04
N SER A 38 2.37 -4.67 -2.02
CA SER A 38 1.31 -5.63 -1.74
C SER A 38 0.21 -5.00 -0.90
N LEU A 39 -1.01 -5.15 -1.35
CA LEU A 39 -2.22 -4.75 -0.62
C LEU A 39 -2.78 -5.90 0.23
N GLY A 40 -2.08 -7.05 0.29
CA GLY A 40 -2.50 -8.19 1.10
C GLY A 40 -3.78 -8.86 0.62
N ASN A 41 -4.51 -9.45 1.57
CA ASN A 41 -5.75 -10.18 1.34
C ASN A 41 -6.94 -9.35 1.81
N PHE A 42 -7.66 -8.71 0.89
CA PHE A 42 -8.81 -7.89 1.27
C PHE A 42 -10.07 -8.71 1.50
N CYS A 43 -10.38 -9.63 0.60
CA CYS A 43 -11.56 -10.46 0.68
C CYS A 43 -11.26 -11.85 0.10
N THR A 44 -10.80 -12.76 0.98
CA THR A 44 -10.41 -14.12 0.61
C THR A 44 -11.19 -15.12 1.46
N PRO A 45 -12.36 -15.57 0.99
CA PRO A 45 -13.25 -16.38 1.83
C PRO A 45 -12.71 -17.79 2.12
N TYR A 46 -11.90 -18.36 1.21
CA TYR A 46 -11.42 -19.75 1.33
C TYR A 46 -9.99 -19.89 0.80
N ALA A 47 -9.32 -20.94 1.24
CA ALA A 47 -8.05 -21.46 0.71
C ALA A 47 -6.79 -20.61 1.00
N ILE A 48 -6.90 -19.36 1.42
CA ILE A 48 -5.78 -18.50 1.79
C ILE A 48 -5.86 -18.19 3.28
N SER A 49 -4.73 -18.34 3.99
CA SER A 49 -4.67 -18.01 5.41
C SER A 49 -4.85 -16.51 5.63
N ILE A 50 -5.71 -16.18 6.59
CA ILE A 50 -5.92 -14.81 7.08
C ILE A 50 -5.51 -14.67 8.55
N MET A 51 -4.64 -15.56 9.02
CA MET A 51 -4.11 -15.53 10.38
C MET A 51 -3.11 -14.38 10.56
N GLY A 52 -3.15 -13.74 11.73
CA GLY A 52 -2.22 -12.65 12.06
C GLY A 52 -2.27 -11.51 11.05
N LEU A 53 -1.11 -11.06 10.60
CA LEU A 53 -1.01 -9.94 9.64
C LEU A 53 -1.66 -10.24 8.29
N SER A 54 -1.83 -11.50 7.92
CA SER A 54 -2.49 -11.90 6.67
C SER A 54 -3.99 -11.58 6.64
N GLY A 55 -4.58 -11.25 7.80
CA GLY A 55 -5.97 -10.82 7.91
C GLY A 55 -6.17 -9.32 7.72
N TYR A 56 -5.10 -8.54 7.66
CA TYR A 56 -5.17 -7.09 7.51
C TYR A 56 -4.89 -6.69 6.07
N ALA A 57 -5.65 -5.73 5.55
CA ALA A 57 -5.45 -5.19 4.22
C ALA A 57 -5.96 -3.76 4.12
N PRO A 58 -5.33 -2.90 3.31
CA PRO A 58 -5.85 -1.58 3.02
C PRO A 58 -6.74 -1.56 1.78
N VAL A 59 -7.58 -0.54 1.71
CA VAL A 59 -7.95 0.09 0.44
C VAL A 59 -7.18 1.40 0.38
N ILE A 60 -6.40 1.60 -0.66
CA ILE A 60 -5.64 2.84 -0.83
C ILE A 60 -6.29 3.65 -1.94
N VAL A 61 -6.75 4.85 -1.61
CA VAL A 61 -7.20 5.83 -2.60
C VAL A 61 -5.97 6.61 -3.04
N VAL A 62 -5.74 6.66 -4.34
CA VAL A 62 -4.61 7.38 -4.94
C VAL A 62 -5.16 8.47 -5.84
N ARG A 63 -4.66 9.68 -5.66
CA ARG A 63 -5.00 10.82 -6.50
C ARG A 63 -3.81 11.20 -7.36
N THR A 64 -4.03 11.29 -8.67
CA THR A 64 -3.02 11.67 -9.64
C THR A 64 -3.46 12.89 -10.45
N ASP A 65 -2.52 13.57 -11.09
CA ASP A 65 -2.83 14.54 -12.12
C ASP A 65 -3.14 13.84 -13.47
N ARG A 66 -3.43 14.62 -14.49
CA ARG A 66 -3.75 14.09 -15.82
C ARG A 66 -2.58 13.40 -16.51
N ARG A 67 -1.36 13.62 -16.02
CA ARG A 67 -0.14 12.98 -16.55
C ARG A 67 0.24 11.73 -15.74
N GLY A 68 -0.58 11.36 -14.75
CA GLY A 68 -0.33 10.20 -13.89
C GLY A 68 0.63 10.46 -12.74
N ARG A 69 1.02 11.73 -12.48
CA ARG A 69 1.88 12.06 -11.34
C ARG A 69 1.10 11.93 -10.04
N PHE A 70 1.69 11.26 -9.08
CA PHE A 70 1.09 11.09 -7.75
C PHE A 70 0.99 12.44 -7.04
N LEU A 71 -0.20 12.78 -6.58
CA LEU A 71 -0.48 13.98 -5.81
C LEU A 71 -0.57 13.66 -4.32
N ASP A 72 -1.42 12.74 -3.95
CA ASP A 72 -1.59 12.24 -2.59
C ASP A 72 -2.39 10.96 -2.57
N GLY A 73 -2.49 10.36 -1.41
CA GLY A 73 -3.31 9.18 -1.21
C GLY A 73 -3.80 9.07 0.23
N ARG A 74 -4.64 8.06 0.45
CA ARG A 74 -5.12 7.71 1.78
C ARG A 74 -5.25 6.21 1.92
N ILE A 75 -4.70 5.70 3.01
CA ILE A 75 -4.81 4.31 3.42
C ILE A 75 -6.08 4.18 4.27
N HIS A 76 -7.02 3.38 3.77
CA HIS A 76 -8.20 2.97 4.54
C HIS A 76 -7.96 1.55 5.06
N PRO A 77 -7.81 1.37 6.38
CA PRO A 77 -7.44 0.08 6.94
C PRO A 77 -8.65 -0.83 7.10
N PHE A 78 -8.46 -2.11 6.77
CA PHE A 78 -9.46 -3.15 6.93
C PHE A 78 -8.85 -4.40 7.56
N ILE A 79 -9.70 -5.18 8.21
CA ILE A 79 -9.40 -6.52 8.70
C ILE A 79 -10.48 -7.47 8.21
N GLN A 80 -10.10 -8.65 7.75
CA GLN A 80 -11.07 -9.69 7.48
C GLN A 80 -10.96 -10.80 8.52
N ARG A 81 -12.11 -11.34 8.87
CA ARG A 81 -12.22 -12.52 9.72
C ARG A 81 -12.98 -13.60 8.98
N LYS A 82 -12.62 -14.86 9.25
CA LYS A 82 -13.22 -16.02 8.60
C LYS A 82 -14.75 -15.96 8.67
N GLY A 83 -15.39 -16.00 7.50
CA GLY A 83 -16.85 -16.00 7.37
C GLY A 83 -17.54 -14.66 7.51
N LEU A 84 -16.81 -13.55 7.79
CA LEU A 84 -17.42 -12.25 8.04
C LEU A 84 -17.08 -11.20 6.97
N GLY A 85 -16.10 -11.47 6.12
CA GLY A 85 -15.62 -10.50 5.14
C GLY A 85 -14.85 -9.33 5.76
N PRO A 86 -14.44 -8.35 4.93
CA PRO A 86 -13.67 -7.21 5.39
C PRO A 86 -14.50 -6.23 6.22
N ARG A 87 -13.89 -5.71 7.27
CA ARG A 87 -14.43 -4.67 8.14
C ARG A 87 -13.36 -3.62 8.41
N ARG A 88 -13.76 -2.41 8.74
CA ARG A 88 -12.79 -1.37 9.11
C ARG A 88 -11.96 -1.83 10.32
N ASP A 89 -10.65 -1.67 10.17
CA ASP A 89 -9.72 -1.88 11.29
C ASP A 89 -9.54 -0.57 12.05
N THR A 90 -9.82 -0.59 13.35
CA THR A 90 -9.70 0.58 14.23
C THR A 90 -8.44 0.54 15.09
N THR A 91 -7.59 -0.49 14.94
CA THR A 91 -6.40 -0.69 15.79
C THR A 91 -5.19 0.12 15.32
N GLY A 92 -5.20 0.61 14.07
CA GLY A 92 -4.07 1.30 13.46
C GLY A 92 -2.95 0.36 12.97
N VAL A 93 -3.15 -0.94 13.02
CA VAL A 93 -2.12 -1.94 12.63
C VAL A 93 -1.72 -1.77 11.17
N VAL A 94 -2.68 -1.61 10.26
CA VAL A 94 -2.40 -1.53 8.81
C VAL A 94 -1.52 -0.32 8.50
N VAL A 95 -1.88 0.85 8.99
CA VAL A 95 -1.12 2.08 8.72
C VAL A 95 0.28 1.99 9.31
N ARG A 96 0.41 1.54 10.56
CA ARG A 96 1.72 1.37 11.20
C ARG A 96 2.59 0.37 10.47
N GLN A 97 2.01 -0.75 10.02
CA GLN A 97 2.73 -1.79 9.32
C GLN A 97 3.26 -1.29 7.97
N ILE A 98 2.42 -0.63 7.19
CA ILE A 98 2.83 -0.06 5.89
C ILE A 98 3.93 0.99 6.10
N ARG A 99 3.77 1.88 7.07
CA ARG A 99 4.76 2.91 7.37
C ARG A 99 6.10 2.31 7.78
N MET A 100 6.09 1.35 8.71
CA MET A 100 7.31 0.68 9.16
C MET A 100 8.03 0.00 7.99
N LEU A 101 7.31 -0.75 7.17
CA LEU A 101 7.89 -1.44 6.01
C LEU A 101 8.40 -0.46 4.95
N THR A 102 7.71 0.67 4.77
CA THR A 102 8.15 1.72 3.85
C THR A 102 9.46 2.34 4.33
N ASP A 103 9.61 2.58 5.63
CA ASP A 103 10.85 3.09 6.19
C ASP A 103 11.99 2.07 6.06
N THR A 104 11.74 0.80 6.36
CA THR A 104 12.79 -0.23 6.38
C THR A 104 13.15 -0.76 4.99
N ASP A 105 12.18 -0.98 4.12
CA ASP A 105 12.39 -1.68 2.86
C ASP A 105 12.78 -0.74 1.71
N VAL A 106 12.27 0.49 1.72
CA VAL A 106 12.48 1.47 0.63
C VAL A 106 12.94 2.84 1.14
N ASN A 107 13.47 2.89 2.35
CA ASN A 107 14.04 4.10 2.95
C ASN A 107 13.06 5.31 2.88
N GLY A 108 11.82 5.10 3.32
CA GLY A 108 10.77 6.10 3.30
C GLY A 108 10.05 6.25 1.96
N GLY A 109 10.59 5.70 0.88
CA GLY A 109 9.95 5.63 -0.43
C GLY A 109 9.57 6.98 -1.04
N GLY A 110 10.16 8.08 -0.59
CA GLY A 110 9.79 9.44 -1.02
C GLY A 110 8.43 9.89 -0.50
N LEU A 111 7.88 9.22 0.51
CA LEU A 111 6.54 9.44 1.03
C LEU A 111 6.55 9.71 2.54
N ARG A 112 5.59 10.49 2.99
CA ARG A 112 5.25 10.63 4.42
C ARG A 112 3.87 10.04 4.64
N ILE A 113 3.77 9.13 5.62
CA ILE A 113 2.53 8.45 5.98
C ILE A 113 2.18 8.89 7.40
N SER A 114 1.05 9.54 7.57
CA SER A 114 0.56 9.98 8.89
C SER A 114 -0.32 8.91 9.55
N ASP A 115 -0.54 9.08 10.86
CA ASP A 115 -1.27 8.08 11.66
C ASP A 115 -2.72 7.89 11.20
N ASP A 116 -3.31 8.90 10.59
CA ASP A 116 -4.67 8.85 10.02
C ASP A 116 -4.74 8.19 8.63
N GLY A 117 -3.60 7.74 8.10
CA GLY A 117 -3.52 7.06 6.80
C GLY A 117 -3.26 7.98 5.61
N ALA A 118 -3.09 9.28 5.81
CA ALA A 118 -2.72 10.17 4.72
C ALA A 118 -1.32 9.84 4.19
N VAL A 119 -1.17 9.84 2.88
CA VAL A 119 0.10 9.57 2.18
C VAL A 119 0.39 10.75 1.26
N VAL A 120 1.50 11.42 1.50
CA VAL A 120 1.90 12.59 0.73
C VAL A 120 3.36 12.49 0.31
N PRO A 121 3.74 13.07 -0.84
CA PRO A 121 5.15 13.16 -1.21
C PRO A 121 5.94 13.96 -0.17
N VAL A 122 7.17 13.50 0.08
CA VAL A 122 8.13 14.31 0.84
C VAL A 122 8.59 15.46 -0.05
N GLU A 123 8.53 16.68 0.47
CA GLU A 123 9.01 17.84 -0.27
C GLU A 123 10.51 17.69 -0.56
N LYS A 124 10.88 17.94 -1.82
CA LYS A 124 12.29 18.00 -2.20
C LYS A 124 12.81 19.38 -1.78
N GLU A 125 13.85 19.37 -0.93
CA GLU A 125 14.61 20.59 -0.62
C GLU A 125 15.39 21.07 -1.85
#